data_17d700bacc9515f583bc587f0f8cc117
#
_entry.id   17d700bacc9515f583bc587f0f8cc117
#
_cell.length_a   1.000
_cell.length_b   1.000
_cell.length_c   1.000
_cell.angle_alpha   90.00
_cell.angle_beta   90.00
_cell.angle_gamma   90.00
#
_symmetry.space_group_name_H-M   'P 1'
#
loop_
_entity.id
_entity.type
_entity.pdbx_description
1 polymer ?
#
loop_
_entity_poly.entity_id
_entity_poly.type
_entity_poly.pdbx_seq_one_letter_code
_entity_poly.pdbx_strand_id
1 'polypeptide(L)'
;MNEEKRLKIAVLGAGISGLGSAYLLSKKHDVDLYEKENRLGGHARTTQVTENGNTFGVDTGFLVFNHETYPLLTKLFKELDVKIENSDMSFAFWNQKTNLAYNGESLRGMFFQKKNLFSYSHLKMISDILKFNKKANNDLDTNNADLDLTLGEYLKDYSYFFKQRYIIPMGASIWSTPSEKMNEFPARTFLHFFKNHGLLGVDTQHQWLTVSNGSVNYVNKISQHVSGNIIKNSDVISVEREDDKVILVHDDNKRTVYDKVIFAMHAPDALKLIDEPTIDELNILSCFEYKENKAVLHNDKKALYPDKEVFAAWNYKTNAKDGKNDDNVTLSYWINRLQNLKSSKDYFVSLNETEELEEVIENISYEHPQFDVKAIKAQEKRSVINGKNNTYFAGAYWRYGFHEDGLYSANTIAQEFGCEL
;
A
#
# COMPACT_ATOMS: atom_id res chain seq x y z
N MET A 1 33.99 27.40 7.41
CA MET A 1 32.76 26.64 7.15
C MET A 1 32.17 26.33 8.53
N ASN A 2 31.00 26.86 8.86
CA ASN A 2 30.34 26.41 10.09
C ASN A 2 30.01 24.93 9.89
N GLU A 3 30.57 24.04 10.70
CA GLU A 3 30.09 22.66 10.77
C GLU A 3 28.62 22.73 11.16
N GLU A 4 27.73 22.29 10.28
CA GLU A 4 26.31 22.15 10.60
C GLU A 4 26.20 21.25 11.82
N LYS A 5 25.55 21.72 12.87
CA LYS A 5 25.40 20.98 14.13
C LYS A 5 24.68 19.65 13.86
N ARG A 6 25.35 18.54 14.17
CA ARG A 6 24.77 17.22 14.09
C ARG A 6 23.66 17.10 15.14
N LEU A 7 22.44 16.79 14.69
CA LEU A 7 21.25 16.64 15.55
C LEU A 7 21.11 15.18 15.99
N LYS A 8 20.56 14.97 17.16
CA LYS A 8 20.10 13.68 17.64
C LYS A 8 18.60 13.54 17.34
N ILE A 9 18.24 12.60 16.48
CA ILE A 9 16.88 12.45 15.94
C ILE A 9 16.33 11.07 16.29
N ALA A 10 15.11 11.00 16.83
CA ALA A 10 14.37 9.77 16.99
C ALA A 10 13.43 9.55 15.79
N VAL A 11 13.42 8.35 15.23
CA VAL A 11 12.44 7.92 14.23
C VAL A 11 11.62 6.79 14.85
N LEU A 12 10.29 6.96 14.95
CA LEU A 12 9.37 6.01 15.57
C LEU A 12 8.57 5.28 14.48
N GLY A 13 8.80 3.98 14.33
CA GLY A 13 8.26 3.11 13.29
C GLY A 13 9.29 2.80 12.21
N ALA A 14 9.43 1.52 11.85
CA ALA A 14 10.41 1.02 10.88
C ALA A 14 9.76 0.46 9.60
N GLY A 15 8.63 1.01 9.16
CA GLY A 15 8.11 0.86 7.80
C GLY A 15 8.95 1.66 6.79
N ILE A 16 8.56 1.67 5.51
CA ILE A 16 9.31 2.38 4.46
C ILE A 16 9.52 3.86 4.77
N SER A 17 8.55 4.54 5.40
CA SER A 17 8.67 5.95 5.79
C SER A 17 9.73 6.15 6.86
N GLY A 18 9.78 5.29 7.88
CA GLY A 18 10.76 5.38 8.95
C GLY A 18 12.15 4.95 8.51
N LEU A 19 12.26 3.84 7.81
CA LEU A 19 13.51 3.39 7.21
C LEU A 19 14.08 4.43 6.24
N GLY A 20 13.25 5.02 5.38
CA GLY A 20 13.65 6.09 4.47
C GLY A 20 14.12 7.34 5.21
N SER A 21 13.38 7.77 6.25
CA SER A 21 13.77 8.91 7.09
C SER A 21 15.10 8.64 7.80
N ALA A 22 15.24 7.47 8.42
CA ALA A 22 16.46 7.10 9.13
C ALA A 22 17.67 7.03 8.17
N TYR A 23 17.51 6.42 7.01
CA TYR A 23 18.54 6.35 5.98
C TYR A 23 19.03 7.73 5.52
N LEU A 24 18.08 8.59 5.13
CA LEU A 24 18.40 9.90 4.57
C LEU A 24 19.04 10.83 5.62
N LEU A 25 18.46 10.89 6.83
CA LEU A 25 18.94 11.74 7.90
C LEU A 25 20.27 11.25 8.47
N SER A 26 20.56 9.96 8.45
CA SER A 26 21.84 9.40 8.89
C SER A 26 23.03 9.88 8.06
N LYS A 27 22.80 10.42 6.85
CA LYS A 27 23.86 11.05 6.03
C LYS A 27 24.50 12.25 6.75
N LYS A 28 23.77 12.96 7.64
CA LYS A 28 24.23 14.16 8.34
C LYS A 28 24.01 14.18 9.85
N HIS A 29 23.15 13.33 10.38
CA HIS A 29 22.67 13.39 11.77
C HIS A 29 22.83 12.05 12.50
N ASP A 30 22.69 12.06 13.83
CA ASP A 30 22.65 10.86 14.66
C ASP A 30 21.20 10.42 14.82
N VAL A 31 20.85 9.27 14.24
CA VAL A 31 19.47 8.80 14.12
C VAL A 31 19.28 7.48 14.84
N ASP A 32 18.45 7.47 15.88
CA ASP A 32 17.97 6.25 16.51
C ASP A 32 16.61 5.86 15.90
N LEU A 33 16.45 4.60 15.49
CA LEU A 33 15.24 4.04 14.90
C LEU A 33 14.56 3.10 15.89
N TYR A 34 13.31 3.38 16.23
CA TYR A 34 12.48 2.60 17.15
C TYR A 34 11.40 1.84 16.40
N GLU A 35 11.22 0.57 16.71
CA GLU A 35 10.18 -0.29 16.15
C GLU A 35 9.50 -1.12 17.25
N LYS A 36 8.16 -1.10 17.29
CA LYS A 36 7.38 -1.83 18.30
C LYS A 36 7.46 -3.35 18.12
N GLU A 37 7.64 -3.83 16.89
CA GLU A 37 7.77 -5.25 16.60
C GLU A 37 9.22 -5.73 16.73
N ASN A 38 9.41 -7.06 16.71
CA ASN A 38 10.73 -7.67 16.70
C ASN A 38 11.41 -7.66 15.32
N ARG A 39 10.72 -7.14 14.29
CA ARG A 39 11.17 -7.05 12.90
C ARG A 39 11.05 -5.64 12.35
N LEU A 40 11.85 -5.31 11.36
CA LEU A 40 11.76 -4.08 10.58
C LEU A 40 10.94 -4.30 9.29
N GLY A 41 10.54 -3.24 8.62
CA GLY A 41 9.95 -3.25 7.28
C GLY A 41 8.47 -2.90 7.24
N GLY A 42 7.73 -3.00 8.34
CA GLY A 42 6.28 -2.75 8.32
C GLY A 42 5.58 -3.68 7.30
N HIS A 43 4.94 -3.11 6.27
CA HIS A 43 4.31 -3.88 5.17
C HIS A 43 5.32 -4.59 4.25
N ALA A 44 6.60 -4.23 4.25
CA ALA A 44 7.65 -5.03 3.64
C ALA A 44 7.96 -6.22 4.57
N ARG A 45 7.20 -7.30 4.39
CA ARG A 45 7.27 -8.50 5.20
C ARG A 45 7.47 -9.71 4.30
N THR A 46 8.57 -10.43 4.55
CA THR A 46 8.95 -11.64 3.83
C THR A 46 8.93 -12.81 4.80
N THR A 47 8.07 -13.77 4.54
CA THR A 47 8.01 -15.05 5.30
C THR A 47 8.98 -16.06 4.68
N GLN A 48 9.84 -16.66 5.49
CA GLN A 48 10.76 -17.70 5.02
C GLN A 48 10.03 -19.04 4.94
N VAL A 49 10.04 -19.64 3.76
CA VAL A 49 9.41 -20.95 3.50
C VAL A 49 10.49 -21.93 3.07
N THR A 50 10.42 -23.16 3.61
CA THR A 50 11.33 -24.24 3.23
C THR A 50 10.58 -25.33 2.46
N GLU A 51 11.03 -25.63 1.26
CA GLU A 51 10.50 -26.68 0.40
C GLU A 51 11.65 -27.55 -0.13
N ASN A 52 11.58 -28.86 0.08
CA ASN A 52 12.60 -29.81 -0.39
C ASN A 52 14.05 -29.43 0.01
N GLY A 53 14.22 -28.86 1.20
CA GLY A 53 15.52 -28.41 1.72
C GLY A 53 16.00 -27.05 1.19
N ASN A 54 15.27 -26.41 0.30
CA ASN A 54 15.55 -25.04 -0.18
C ASN A 54 14.68 -24.02 0.57
N THR A 55 15.30 -22.96 1.11
CA THR A 55 14.60 -21.86 1.77
C THR A 55 14.57 -20.65 0.87
N PHE A 56 13.39 -20.03 0.73
CA PHE A 56 13.17 -18.82 -0.05
C PHE A 56 12.16 -17.90 0.63
N GLY A 57 12.22 -16.62 0.29
CA GLY A 57 11.33 -15.61 0.85
C GLY A 57 10.03 -15.46 0.05
N VAL A 58 8.92 -15.38 0.76
CA VAL A 58 7.59 -15.12 0.20
C VAL A 58 7.07 -13.82 0.80
N ASP A 59 6.91 -12.78 -0.02
CA ASP A 59 6.39 -11.51 0.43
C ASP A 59 4.87 -11.58 0.65
N THR A 60 4.41 -10.90 1.71
CA THR A 60 3.01 -10.96 2.12
C THR A 60 2.31 -9.60 2.15
N GLY A 61 3.06 -8.49 2.01
CA GLY A 61 2.51 -7.13 2.03
C GLY A 61 2.97 -6.33 0.82
N PHE A 62 4.19 -5.80 0.79
CA PHE A 62 4.72 -5.10 -0.37
C PHE A 62 5.19 -6.10 -1.43
N LEU A 63 4.51 -6.15 -2.57
CA LEU A 63 4.72 -7.17 -3.60
C LEU A 63 5.38 -6.64 -4.87
N VAL A 64 4.95 -5.47 -5.35
CA VAL A 64 5.32 -4.95 -6.68
C VAL A 64 5.49 -3.44 -6.69
N PHE A 65 6.29 -2.97 -7.65
CA PHE A 65 6.48 -1.55 -7.98
C PHE A 65 6.79 -1.42 -9.48
N ASN A 66 6.95 -0.21 -9.99
CA ASN A 66 7.42 0.05 -11.34
C ASN A 66 8.30 1.32 -11.37
N HIS A 67 9.02 1.55 -12.45
CA HIS A 67 9.93 2.70 -12.54
C HIS A 67 9.19 4.05 -12.68
N GLU A 68 8.03 4.04 -13.31
CA GLU A 68 7.30 5.25 -13.70
C GLU A 68 6.60 5.90 -12.50
N THR A 69 5.95 5.09 -11.66
CA THR A 69 5.18 5.59 -10.52
C THR A 69 5.88 5.45 -9.18
N TYR A 70 7.09 4.81 -9.15
CA TYR A 70 7.94 4.65 -7.97
C TYR A 70 9.36 5.21 -8.18
N PRO A 71 9.51 6.49 -8.61
CA PRO A 71 10.82 7.06 -8.95
C PRO A 71 11.78 7.13 -7.77
N LEU A 72 11.32 7.49 -6.56
CA LEU A 72 12.18 7.54 -5.38
C LEU A 72 12.60 6.14 -4.92
N LEU A 73 11.65 5.20 -4.92
CA LEU A 73 11.95 3.81 -4.56
C LEU A 73 12.95 3.19 -5.55
N THR A 74 12.78 3.45 -6.84
CA THR A 74 13.73 3.04 -7.88
C THR A 74 15.12 3.63 -7.66
N LYS A 75 15.20 4.92 -7.31
CA LYS A 75 16.45 5.61 -7.01
C LYS A 75 17.11 5.01 -5.78
N LEU A 76 16.36 4.79 -4.71
CA LEU A 76 16.83 4.17 -3.48
C LEU A 76 17.36 2.74 -3.74
N PHE A 77 16.64 1.93 -4.49
CA PHE A 77 17.07 0.57 -4.81
C PHE A 77 18.35 0.54 -5.65
N LYS A 78 18.50 1.49 -6.56
CA LYS A 78 19.75 1.66 -7.33
C LYS A 78 20.92 2.09 -6.44
N GLU A 79 20.71 3.05 -5.53
CA GLU A 79 21.73 3.55 -4.61
C GLU A 79 22.22 2.44 -3.67
N LEU A 80 21.29 1.57 -3.21
CA LEU A 80 21.58 0.44 -2.33
C LEU A 80 21.94 -0.88 -3.06
N ASP A 81 22.05 -0.88 -4.37
CA ASP A 81 22.25 -2.10 -5.20
C ASP A 81 21.24 -3.21 -4.84
N VAL A 82 19.95 -2.86 -4.66
CA VAL A 82 18.89 -3.84 -4.45
C VAL A 82 18.61 -4.57 -5.76
N LYS A 83 18.63 -5.91 -5.73
CA LYS A 83 18.31 -6.71 -6.92
C LYS A 83 16.80 -6.74 -7.14
N ILE A 84 16.40 -6.46 -8.37
CA ILE A 84 15.01 -6.42 -8.81
C ILE A 84 14.81 -7.32 -10.02
N GLU A 85 13.59 -7.76 -10.23
CA GLU A 85 13.21 -8.60 -11.39
C GLU A 85 11.81 -8.26 -11.88
N ASN A 86 11.51 -8.65 -13.12
CA ASN A 86 10.19 -8.41 -13.71
C ASN A 86 9.12 -9.17 -12.94
N SER A 87 7.96 -8.55 -12.80
CA SER A 87 6.76 -9.09 -12.16
C SER A 87 5.55 -8.95 -13.08
N ASP A 88 4.43 -9.46 -12.61
CA ASP A 88 3.14 -9.45 -13.29
C ASP A 88 2.07 -8.79 -12.40
N MET A 89 1.14 -8.08 -13.03
CA MET A 89 0.00 -7.42 -12.34
C MET A 89 -1.33 -7.73 -13.02
N SER A 90 -1.46 -8.93 -13.55
CA SER A 90 -2.72 -9.40 -14.12
C SER A 90 -3.81 -9.52 -13.06
N PHE A 91 -5.07 -9.32 -13.48
CA PHE A 91 -6.24 -9.33 -12.63
C PHE A 91 -7.28 -10.33 -13.11
N ALA A 92 -7.82 -11.13 -12.19
CA ALA A 92 -8.94 -12.04 -12.43
C ALA A 92 -10.11 -11.73 -11.50
N PHE A 93 -11.31 -11.94 -11.99
CA PHE A 93 -12.57 -11.79 -11.28
C PHE A 93 -13.31 -13.12 -11.23
N TRP A 94 -13.81 -13.48 -10.04
CA TRP A 94 -14.68 -14.62 -9.84
C TRP A 94 -15.85 -14.29 -8.91
N ASN A 95 -17.05 -14.46 -9.41
CA ASN A 95 -18.26 -14.47 -8.60
C ASN A 95 -18.73 -15.91 -8.39
N GLN A 96 -18.55 -16.44 -7.19
CA GLN A 96 -18.88 -17.83 -6.85
C GLN A 96 -20.37 -18.14 -7.04
N LYS A 97 -21.24 -17.17 -6.75
CA LYS A 97 -22.69 -17.37 -6.78
C LYS A 97 -23.25 -17.49 -8.18
N THR A 98 -22.78 -16.68 -9.11
CA THR A 98 -23.19 -16.71 -10.51
C THR A 98 -22.30 -17.61 -11.36
N ASN A 99 -21.21 -18.11 -10.78
CA ASN A 99 -20.13 -18.81 -11.45
C ASN A 99 -19.62 -18.06 -12.69
N LEU A 100 -19.54 -16.71 -12.56
CA LEU A 100 -18.92 -15.86 -13.57
C LEU A 100 -17.45 -15.71 -13.24
N ALA A 101 -16.58 -16.08 -14.16
CA ALA A 101 -15.14 -15.88 -14.02
C ALA A 101 -14.52 -15.40 -15.33
N TYR A 102 -13.52 -14.53 -15.21
CA TYR A 102 -12.69 -14.08 -16.32
C TYR A 102 -11.32 -13.60 -15.81
N ASN A 103 -10.33 -13.60 -16.72
CA ASN A 103 -9.01 -13.01 -16.52
C ASN A 103 -8.85 -11.83 -17.49
N GLY A 104 -8.47 -10.66 -16.98
CA GLY A 104 -8.34 -9.43 -17.75
C GLY A 104 -7.06 -9.32 -18.59
N GLU A 105 -6.17 -10.30 -18.57
CA GLU A 105 -4.85 -10.26 -19.22
C GLU A 105 -4.93 -10.27 -20.77
N SER A 106 -5.97 -10.88 -21.31
CA SER A 106 -6.14 -11.01 -22.76
C SER A 106 -7.61 -11.15 -23.16
N LEU A 107 -7.90 -10.98 -24.44
CA LEU A 107 -9.24 -11.28 -24.98
C LEU A 107 -9.62 -12.75 -24.73
N ARG A 108 -8.67 -13.70 -24.81
CA ARG A 108 -8.93 -15.11 -24.46
C ARG A 108 -9.34 -15.25 -23.01
N GLY A 109 -8.66 -14.57 -22.10
CA GLY A 109 -8.97 -14.57 -20.67
C GLY A 109 -10.33 -13.94 -20.38
N MET A 110 -10.64 -12.79 -20.99
CA MET A 110 -11.95 -12.13 -20.87
C MET A 110 -13.10 -13.02 -21.32
N PHE A 111 -12.90 -13.83 -22.33
CA PHE A 111 -13.88 -14.80 -22.87
C PHE A 111 -13.55 -16.26 -22.52
N PHE A 112 -12.81 -16.51 -21.46
CA PHE A 112 -12.49 -17.86 -20.99
C PHE A 112 -13.76 -18.74 -20.93
N GLN A 113 -14.80 -18.24 -20.30
CA GLN A 113 -16.12 -18.87 -20.37
C GLN A 113 -16.78 -18.50 -21.69
N LYS A 114 -16.78 -19.42 -22.67
CA LYS A 114 -17.31 -19.19 -24.04
C LYS A 114 -18.74 -18.64 -24.06
N LYS A 115 -19.57 -18.95 -23.04
CA LYS A 115 -20.93 -18.38 -22.90
C LYS A 115 -20.93 -16.85 -22.84
N ASN A 116 -19.83 -16.25 -22.40
CA ASN A 116 -19.70 -14.79 -22.25
C ASN A 116 -19.61 -14.07 -23.59
N LEU A 117 -19.26 -14.76 -24.69
CA LEU A 117 -19.31 -14.23 -26.07
C LEU A 117 -20.72 -13.79 -26.48
N PHE A 118 -21.75 -14.42 -25.92
CA PHE A 118 -23.17 -14.13 -26.21
C PHE A 118 -23.88 -13.48 -25.03
N SER A 119 -23.17 -13.14 -23.98
CA SER A 119 -23.74 -12.52 -22.77
C SER A 119 -23.83 -11.01 -22.94
N TYR A 120 -25.07 -10.48 -23.02
CA TYR A 120 -25.30 -9.02 -23.04
C TYR A 120 -24.59 -8.30 -21.90
N SER A 121 -24.68 -8.85 -20.68
CA SER A 121 -24.07 -8.24 -19.49
C SER A 121 -22.54 -8.16 -19.59
N HIS A 122 -21.90 -9.18 -20.14
CA HIS A 122 -20.45 -9.21 -20.31
C HIS A 122 -19.98 -8.27 -21.43
N LEU A 123 -20.66 -8.29 -22.59
CA LEU A 123 -20.38 -7.37 -23.70
C LEU A 123 -20.61 -5.90 -23.31
N LYS A 124 -21.69 -5.63 -22.53
CA LYS A 124 -21.97 -4.29 -22.02
C LYS A 124 -20.88 -3.81 -21.06
N MET A 125 -20.37 -4.68 -20.16
CA MET A 125 -19.22 -4.38 -19.31
C MET A 125 -18.00 -3.96 -20.15
N ILE A 126 -17.64 -4.71 -21.18
CA ILE A 126 -16.48 -4.40 -22.05
C ILE A 126 -16.69 -3.06 -22.76
N SER A 127 -17.89 -2.81 -23.30
CA SER A 127 -18.23 -1.55 -23.95
C SER A 127 -18.09 -0.36 -22.97
N ASP A 128 -18.50 -0.55 -21.71
CA ASP A 128 -18.39 0.48 -20.69
C ASP A 128 -16.94 0.71 -20.23
N ILE A 129 -16.09 -0.33 -20.21
CA ILE A 129 -14.63 -0.17 -19.98
C ILE A 129 -14.05 0.80 -21.01
N LEU A 130 -14.31 0.58 -22.31
CA LEU A 130 -13.79 1.45 -23.36
C LEU A 130 -14.33 2.88 -23.27
N LYS A 131 -15.63 3.02 -22.98
CA LYS A 131 -16.27 4.33 -22.77
C LYS A 131 -15.65 5.07 -21.57
N PHE A 132 -15.46 4.34 -20.46
CA PHE A 132 -14.85 4.88 -19.23
C PHE A 132 -13.43 5.36 -19.47
N ASN A 133 -12.58 4.54 -20.08
CA ASN A 133 -11.19 4.89 -20.36
C ASN A 133 -11.09 6.17 -21.20
N LYS A 134 -11.93 6.29 -22.24
CA LYS A 134 -11.97 7.49 -23.09
C LYS A 134 -12.43 8.73 -22.31
N LYS A 135 -13.53 8.63 -21.53
CA LYS A 135 -14.04 9.75 -20.73
C LYS A 135 -13.04 10.17 -19.67
N ALA A 136 -12.49 9.21 -18.92
CA ALA A 136 -11.56 9.48 -17.83
C ALA A 136 -10.28 10.20 -18.30
N ASN A 137 -9.68 9.76 -19.41
CA ASN A 137 -8.54 10.47 -20.02
C ASN A 137 -8.90 11.91 -20.41
N ASN A 138 -10.03 12.09 -21.12
CA ASN A 138 -10.48 13.42 -21.53
C ASN A 138 -10.72 14.34 -20.32
N ASP A 139 -11.40 13.85 -19.30
CA ASP A 139 -11.73 14.64 -18.11
C ASP A 139 -10.47 15.05 -17.33
N LEU A 140 -9.47 14.16 -17.24
CA LEU A 140 -8.17 14.47 -16.65
C LEU A 140 -7.39 15.50 -17.48
N ASP A 141 -7.40 15.38 -18.81
CA ASP A 141 -6.67 16.31 -19.71
C ASP A 141 -7.30 17.70 -19.74
N THR A 142 -8.62 17.79 -19.59
CA THR A 142 -9.36 19.06 -19.58
C THR A 142 -9.63 19.62 -18.18
N ASN A 143 -9.20 18.92 -17.12
CA ASN A 143 -9.53 19.24 -15.74
C ASN A 143 -11.04 19.47 -15.52
N ASN A 144 -11.85 18.53 -16.02
CA ASN A 144 -13.30 18.63 -15.99
C ASN A 144 -13.85 18.67 -14.54
N ALA A 145 -14.93 19.42 -14.31
CA ALA A 145 -15.58 19.54 -13.00
C ALA A 145 -16.11 18.20 -12.45
N ASP A 146 -16.40 17.21 -13.29
CA ASP A 146 -16.78 15.86 -12.87
C ASP A 146 -15.69 15.16 -12.01
N LEU A 147 -14.44 15.64 -12.07
CA LEU A 147 -13.35 15.13 -11.22
C LEU A 147 -13.52 15.45 -9.73
N ASP A 148 -14.35 16.44 -9.39
CA ASP A 148 -14.61 16.83 -7.99
C ASP A 148 -15.75 16.02 -7.35
N LEU A 149 -16.37 15.13 -8.12
CA LEU A 149 -17.39 14.20 -7.66
C LEU A 149 -16.78 13.03 -6.87
N THR A 150 -17.63 12.29 -6.15
CA THR A 150 -17.27 10.97 -5.69
C THR A 150 -17.24 9.97 -6.86
N LEU A 151 -16.52 8.84 -6.68
CA LEU A 151 -16.45 7.80 -7.71
C LEU A 151 -17.84 7.25 -8.04
N GLY A 152 -18.71 7.07 -7.04
CA GLY A 152 -20.08 6.61 -7.24
C GLY A 152 -20.91 7.56 -8.12
N GLU A 153 -20.79 8.88 -7.89
CA GLU A 153 -21.44 9.91 -8.70
C GLU A 153 -20.86 9.97 -10.13
N TYR A 154 -19.55 9.89 -10.26
CA TYR A 154 -18.86 9.84 -11.55
C TYR A 154 -19.29 8.64 -12.39
N LEU A 155 -19.55 7.51 -11.75
CA LEU A 155 -19.96 6.25 -12.37
C LEU A 155 -21.47 6.10 -12.56
N LYS A 156 -22.31 7.11 -12.23
CA LYS A 156 -23.78 6.99 -12.22
C LYS A 156 -24.39 6.47 -13.54
N ASP A 157 -23.83 6.90 -14.68
CA ASP A 157 -24.34 6.59 -16.02
C ASP A 157 -23.75 5.30 -16.62
N TYR A 158 -22.94 4.57 -15.86
CA TYR A 158 -22.38 3.29 -16.28
C TYR A 158 -23.24 2.11 -15.81
N SER A 159 -23.17 1.02 -16.57
CA SER A 159 -23.95 -0.18 -16.23
C SER A 159 -23.52 -0.78 -14.88
N TYR A 160 -24.49 -1.43 -14.22
CA TYR A 160 -24.22 -2.24 -13.03
C TYR A 160 -23.07 -3.25 -13.27
N PHE A 161 -23.04 -3.89 -14.46
CA PHE A 161 -22.05 -4.90 -14.80
C PHE A 161 -20.62 -4.35 -14.81
N PHE A 162 -20.41 -3.16 -15.38
CA PHE A 162 -19.13 -2.47 -15.34
C PHE A 162 -18.72 -2.10 -13.91
N LYS A 163 -19.66 -1.54 -13.15
CA LYS A 163 -19.40 -1.13 -11.77
C LYS A 163 -19.01 -2.31 -10.89
N GLN A 164 -19.83 -3.37 -10.86
CA GLN A 164 -19.70 -4.45 -9.88
C GLN A 164 -18.81 -5.61 -10.33
N ARG A 165 -18.46 -5.68 -11.59
CA ARG A 165 -17.62 -6.78 -12.10
C ARG A 165 -16.24 -6.34 -12.56
N TYR A 166 -15.98 -5.03 -12.61
CA TYR A 166 -14.69 -4.51 -13.08
C TYR A 166 -14.15 -3.38 -12.21
N ILE A 167 -14.75 -2.16 -12.28
CA ILE A 167 -14.09 -0.97 -11.76
C ILE A 167 -14.05 -0.91 -10.23
N ILE A 168 -15.16 -1.24 -9.55
CA ILE A 168 -15.23 -1.29 -8.08
C ILE A 168 -14.37 -2.43 -7.52
N PRO A 169 -14.45 -3.69 -8.02
CA PRO A 169 -13.53 -4.75 -7.64
C PRO A 169 -12.06 -4.39 -7.80
N MET A 170 -11.68 -3.78 -8.91
CA MET A 170 -10.30 -3.37 -9.15
C MET A 170 -9.86 -2.29 -8.15
N GLY A 171 -10.65 -1.23 -7.95
CA GLY A 171 -10.35 -0.21 -6.96
C GLY A 171 -10.30 -0.77 -5.53
N ALA A 172 -11.28 -1.58 -5.16
CA ALA A 172 -11.33 -2.24 -3.86
C ALA A 172 -10.09 -3.11 -3.60
N SER A 173 -9.59 -3.80 -4.64
CA SER A 173 -8.36 -4.61 -4.56
C SER A 173 -7.11 -3.75 -4.38
N ILE A 174 -7.01 -2.62 -5.09
CA ILE A 174 -5.85 -1.72 -5.04
C ILE A 174 -5.68 -1.09 -3.65
N TRP A 175 -6.77 -0.61 -3.05
CA TRP A 175 -6.74 0.08 -1.76
C TRP A 175 -7.16 -0.78 -0.56
N SER A 176 -7.42 -2.07 -0.77
CA SER A 176 -7.94 -2.98 0.27
C SER A 176 -9.13 -2.36 1.03
N THR A 177 -10.01 -1.67 0.29
CA THR A 177 -11.15 -0.89 0.78
C THR A 177 -12.45 -1.62 0.44
N PRO A 178 -13.46 -1.66 1.35
CA PRO A 178 -14.76 -2.26 1.04
C PRO A 178 -15.39 -1.66 -0.21
N SER A 179 -16.05 -2.51 -1.01
CA SER A 179 -16.67 -2.10 -2.27
C SER A 179 -17.69 -0.96 -2.11
N GLU A 180 -18.41 -0.89 -0.98
CA GLU A 180 -19.33 0.21 -0.68
C GLU A 180 -18.62 1.54 -0.52
N LYS A 181 -17.52 1.54 0.25
CA LYS A 181 -16.71 2.74 0.49
C LYS A 181 -16.01 3.26 -0.77
N MET A 182 -15.78 2.39 -1.77
CA MET A 182 -15.25 2.85 -3.06
C MET A 182 -16.15 3.86 -3.76
N ASN A 183 -17.46 3.85 -3.51
CA ASN A 183 -18.38 4.86 -4.07
C ASN A 183 -18.15 6.26 -3.48
N GLU A 184 -17.63 6.35 -2.26
CA GLU A 184 -17.32 7.62 -1.56
C GLU A 184 -15.91 8.13 -1.91
N PHE A 185 -15.10 7.30 -2.59
CA PHE A 185 -13.73 7.63 -2.96
C PHE A 185 -13.71 8.83 -3.91
N PRO A 186 -12.78 9.81 -3.75
CA PRO A 186 -12.70 10.96 -4.66
C PRO A 186 -12.35 10.53 -6.09
N ALA A 187 -13.21 10.88 -7.08
CA ALA A 187 -13.01 10.49 -8.47
C ALA A 187 -11.67 10.99 -9.02
N ARG A 188 -11.27 12.23 -8.72
CA ARG A 188 -9.99 12.81 -9.12
C ARG A 188 -8.81 11.94 -8.71
N THR A 189 -8.75 11.55 -7.45
CA THR A 189 -7.67 10.69 -6.90
C THR A 189 -7.64 9.34 -7.59
N PHE A 190 -8.81 8.71 -7.75
CA PHE A 190 -8.97 7.43 -8.41
C PHE A 190 -8.49 7.45 -9.87
N LEU A 191 -8.96 8.44 -10.65
CA LEU A 191 -8.64 8.54 -12.07
C LEU A 191 -7.18 8.91 -12.31
N HIS A 192 -6.58 9.80 -11.51
CA HIS A 192 -5.15 10.09 -11.58
C HIS A 192 -4.31 8.84 -11.30
N PHE A 193 -4.68 8.07 -10.28
CA PHE A 193 -4.00 6.81 -10.00
C PHE A 193 -4.08 5.85 -11.19
N PHE A 194 -5.29 5.64 -11.73
CA PHE A 194 -5.49 4.76 -12.88
C PHE A 194 -4.69 5.23 -14.11
N LYS A 195 -4.67 6.53 -14.39
CA LYS A 195 -3.88 7.11 -15.49
C LYS A 195 -2.38 6.87 -15.29
N ASN A 196 -1.87 7.20 -14.11
CA ASN A 196 -0.45 7.07 -13.79
C ASN A 196 0.04 5.61 -13.87
N HIS A 197 -0.82 4.65 -13.55
CA HIS A 197 -0.50 3.22 -13.61
C HIS A 197 -0.83 2.56 -14.95
N GLY A 198 -1.21 3.35 -15.97
CA GLY A 198 -1.54 2.84 -17.30
C GLY A 198 -2.83 2.00 -17.35
N LEU A 199 -3.73 2.15 -16.38
CA LEU A 199 -4.96 1.37 -16.27
C LEU A 199 -6.14 1.97 -17.07
N LEU A 200 -5.97 3.14 -17.69
CA LEU A 200 -6.97 3.80 -18.54
C LEU A 200 -6.74 3.56 -20.04
N GLY A 201 -6.16 2.42 -20.41
CA GLY A 201 -5.89 2.08 -21.79
C GLY A 201 -5.82 0.57 -22.01
N VAL A 202 -5.65 0.18 -23.27
CA VAL A 202 -5.33 -1.18 -23.68
C VAL A 202 -3.84 -1.19 -24.03
N ASP A 203 -3.07 -2.14 -23.50
CA ASP A 203 -1.62 -2.24 -23.68
C ASP A 203 -0.82 -1.00 -23.22
N THR A 204 -1.35 -0.24 -22.23
CA THR A 204 -0.70 0.94 -21.66
C THR A 204 -0.06 0.68 -20.30
N GLN A 205 -0.12 -0.54 -19.80
CA GLN A 205 0.42 -0.89 -18.49
C GLN A 205 1.95 -0.83 -18.49
N HIS A 206 2.51 -0.28 -17.41
CA HIS A 206 3.95 -0.29 -17.17
C HIS A 206 4.47 -1.69 -16.86
N GLN A 207 5.75 -1.94 -17.10
CA GLN A 207 6.39 -3.17 -16.63
C GLN A 207 6.47 -3.15 -15.10
N TRP A 208 5.81 -4.09 -14.47
CA TRP A 208 5.90 -4.26 -13.02
C TRP A 208 7.15 -5.02 -12.62
N LEU A 209 7.65 -4.72 -11.44
CA LEU A 209 8.89 -5.22 -10.86
C LEU A 209 8.63 -5.71 -9.44
N THR A 210 9.50 -6.60 -8.97
CA THR A 210 9.53 -7.07 -7.59
C THR A 210 10.96 -7.11 -7.08
N VAL A 211 11.14 -7.18 -5.76
CA VAL A 211 12.47 -7.34 -5.14
C VAL A 211 12.86 -8.82 -5.17
N SER A 212 13.99 -9.13 -5.78
CA SER A 212 14.49 -10.51 -5.87
C SER A 212 14.68 -11.13 -4.48
N ASN A 213 14.15 -12.33 -4.27
CA ASN A 213 14.20 -13.06 -3.00
C ASN A 213 13.51 -12.36 -1.82
N GLY A 214 12.59 -11.45 -2.09
CA GLY A 214 11.74 -10.80 -1.10
C GLY A 214 12.19 -9.42 -0.63
N SER A 215 11.20 -8.65 -0.21
CA SER A 215 11.34 -7.24 0.19
C SER A 215 12.24 -7.04 1.42
N VAL A 216 12.41 -8.05 2.27
CA VAL A 216 13.35 -8.02 3.41
C VAL A 216 14.77 -7.64 2.98
N ASN A 217 15.17 -7.90 1.73
CA ASN A 217 16.51 -7.59 1.24
C ASN A 217 16.78 -6.08 1.21
N TYR A 218 15.83 -5.26 0.75
CA TYR A 218 16.02 -3.82 0.79
C TYR A 218 15.94 -3.27 2.22
N VAL A 219 15.08 -3.85 3.08
CA VAL A 219 14.98 -3.48 4.50
C VAL A 219 16.33 -3.67 5.20
N ASN A 220 16.96 -4.84 5.00
CA ASN A 220 18.28 -5.13 5.54
C ASN A 220 19.37 -4.18 5.02
N LYS A 221 19.32 -3.82 3.74
CA LYS A 221 20.28 -2.88 3.17
C LYS A 221 20.13 -1.47 3.74
N ILE A 222 18.90 -0.97 3.88
CA ILE A 222 18.65 0.34 4.52
C ILE A 222 19.15 0.34 5.96
N SER A 223 18.83 -0.69 6.74
CA SER A 223 19.14 -0.74 8.17
C SER A 223 20.65 -0.66 8.46
N GLN A 224 21.50 -1.12 7.54
CA GLN A 224 22.96 -1.03 7.67
C GLN A 224 23.49 0.40 7.61
N HIS A 225 22.70 1.35 7.15
CA HIS A 225 23.10 2.76 6.99
C HIS A 225 22.51 3.68 8.07
N VAL A 226 21.81 3.15 9.07
CA VAL A 226 21.32 3.92 10.21
C VAL A 226 22.52 4.28 11.09
N SER A 227 22.71 5.58 11.38
CA SER A 227 23.90 6.09 12.07
C SER A 227 23.92 5.81 13.57
N GLY A 228 22.76 5.67 14.20
CA GLY A 228 22.60 5.39 15.63
C GLY A 228 22.09 3.96 15.87
N ASN A 229 21.25 3.80 16.87
CA ASN A 229 20.75 2.50 17.28
C ASN A 229 19.45 2.14 16.57
N ILE A 230 19.26 0.84 16.33
CA ILE A 230 17.98 0.27 15.92
C ILE A 230 17.41 -0.50 17.11
N ILE A 231 16.33 0.02 17.68
CA ILE A 231 15.68 -0.49 18.87
C ILE A 231 14.37 -1.19 18.45
N LYS A 232 14.39 -2.51 18.46
CA LYS A 232 13.20 -3.35 18.23
C LYS A 232 12.53 -3.70 19.55
N ASN A 233 11.25 -4.11 19.50
CA ASN A 233 10.40 -4.31 20.67
C ASN A 233 10.40 -3.03 21.54
N SER A 234 10.28 -1.89 20.87
CA SER A 234 10.30 -0.59 21.53
C SER A 234 9.13 -0.44 22.50
N ASP A 235 9.45 0.01 23.66
CA ASP A 235 8.60 0.25 24.82
C ASP A 235 8.23 1.73 25.01
N VAL A 236 8.40 2.55 23.98
CA VAL A 236 8.01 3.97 24.02
C VAL A 236 6.50 4.09 24.17
N ILE A 237 6.06 4.73 25.27
CA ILE A 237 4.64 4.89 25.62
C ILE A 237 4.14 6.32 25.45
N SER A 238 5.03 7.31 25.49
CA SER A 238 4.67 8.72 25.29
C SER A 238 5.82 9.53 24.72
N VAL A 239 5.48 10.65 24.09
CA VAL A 239 6.40 11.64 23.55
C VAL A 239 6.02 13.00 24.09
N GLU A 240 6.87 13.53 24.97
CA GLU A 240 6.73 14.87 25.55
C GLU A 240 7.58 15.87 24.76
N ARG A 241 7.15 17.12 24.74
CA ARG A 241 7.83 18.20 24.02
C ARG A 241 8.10 19.36 24.99
N GLU A 242 9.35 19.57 25.25
CA GLU A 242 9.80 20.61 26.18
C GLU A 242 10.76 21.58 25.47
N ASP A 243 10.41 22.86 25.38
CA ASP A 243 11.22 23.92 24.76
C ASP A 243 11.79 23.48 23.38
N ASP A 244 13.13 23.28 23.34
CA ASP A 244 13.87 22.91 22.14
C ASP A 244 14.07 21.38 21.98
N LYS A 245 13.48 20.55 22.84
CA LYS A 245 13.74 19.11 22.93
C LYS A 245 12.46 18.30 22.82
N VAL A 246 12.67 17.03 22.48
CA VAL A 246 11.66 15.99 22.53
C VAL A 246 12.15 14.90 23.47
N ILE A 247 11.26 14.39 24.30
CA ILE A 247 11.55 13.35 25.27
C ILE A 247 10.70 12.14 24.99
N LEU A 248 11.34 11.01 24.70
CA LEU A 248 10.67 9.72 24.66
C LEU A 248 10.58 9.16 26.07
N VAL A 249 9.36 8.83 26.48
CA VAL A 249 9.07 8.17 27.75
C VAL A 249 8.83 6.69 27.48
N HIS A 250 9.56 5.84 28.20
CA HIS A 250 9.49 4.38 28.11
C HIS A 250 8.59 3.81 29.21
N ASP A 251 8.16 2.56 29.08
CA ASP A 251 7.24 1.91 30.03
C ASP A 251 7.86 1.74 31.43
N ASP A 252 9.21 1.66 31.53
CA ASP A 252 9.97 1.68 32.78
C ASP A 252 10.19 3.09 33.37
N ASN A 253 9.53 4.11 32.81
CA ASN A 253 9.70 5.53 33.11
C ASN A 253 11.09 6.10 32.76
N LYS A 254 11.92 5.39 32.02
CA LYS A 254 13.14 5.94 31.46
C LYS A 254 12.79 7.06 30.46
N ARG A 255 13.58 8.13 30.45
CA ARG A 255 13.42 9.29 29.57
C ARG A 255 14.62 9.42 28.64
N THR A 256 14.41 9.47 27.34
CA THR A 256 15.48 9.65 26.35
C THR A 256 15.26 10.93 25.56
N VAL A 257 16.27 11.81 25.55
CA VAL A 257 16.16 13.18 25.01
C VAL A 257 16.70 13.23 23.57
N TYR A 258 15.97 13.90 22.67
CA TYR A 258 16.29 14.14 21.28
C TYR A 258 16.12 15.61 20.89
N ASP A 259 16.79 16.02 19.80
CA ASP A 259 16.56 17.32 19.19
C ASP A 259 15.26 17.34 18.37
N LYS A 260 14.93 16.23 17.71
CA LYS A 260 13.74 16.07 16.85
C LYS A 260 13.18 14.65 16.96
N VAL A 261 11.88 14.54 16.67
CA VAL A 261 11.20 13.24 16.51
C VAL A 261 10.47 13.17 15.17
N ILE A 262 10.52 11.99 14.54
CA ILE A 262 9.75 11.68 13.33
C ILE A 262 8.82 10.52 13.67
N PHE A 263 7.51 10.77 13.67
CA PHE A 263 6.49 9.73 13.76
C PHE A 263 6.29 9.11 12.36
N ALA A 264 6.81 7.91 12.15
CA ALA A 264 6.76 7.18 10.90
C ALA A 264 5.86 5.94 11.03
N MET A 265 4.68 6.14 11.58
CA MET A 265 3.66 5.14 11.90
C MET A 265 2.28 5.61 11.43
N HIS A 266 1.22 4.86 11.73
CA HIS A 266 -0.15 5.29 11.41
C HIS A 266 -0.48 6.58 12.16
N ALA A 267 -1.20 7.49 11.48
CA ALA A 267 -1.52 8.80 12.05
C ALA A 267 -2.26 8.73 13.40
N PRO A 268 -3.25 7.82 13.61
CA PRO A 268 -3.89 7.67 14.92
C PRO A 268 -2.95 7.15 16.01
N ASP A 269 -1.97 6.32 15.66
CA ASP A 269 -1.00 5.82 16.65
C ASP A 269 0.03 6.88 17.02
N ALA A 270 0.45 7.70 16.06
CA ALA A 270 1.27 8.88 16.36
C ALA A 270 0.54 9.83 17.32
N LEU A 271 -0.74 10.09 17.06
CA LEU A 271 -1.55 10.97 17.92
C LEU A 271 -1.70 10.44 19.36
N LYS A 272 -1.80 9.10 19.53
CA LYS A 272 -1.86 8.48 20.87
C LYS A 272 -0.56 8.61 21.67
N LEU A 273 0.59 8.66 20.97
CA LEU A 273 1.90 8.77 21.63
C LEU A 273 2.23 10.21 22.05
N ILE A 274 1.63 11.21 21.45
CA ILE A 274 1.88 12.62 21.80
C ILE A 274 1.17 12.93 23.11
N ASP A 275 1.93 13.35 24.15
CA ASP A 275 1.40 13.65 25.48
C ASP A 275 0.38 14.80 25.44
N GLU A 276 0.77 15.93 24.85
CA GLU A 276 -0.09 17.11 24.69
C GLU A 276 -0.21 17.50 23.21
N PRO A 277 -1.11 16.84 22.44
CA PRO A 277 -1.27 17.17 21.03
C PRO A 277 -1.91 18.56 20.85
N THR A 278 -1.41 19.33 19.90
CA THR A 278 -2.03 20.61 19.52
C THR A 278 -3.39 20.40 18.85
N ILE A 279 -4.22 21.44 18.82
CA ILE A 279 -5.53 21.41 18.14
C ILE A 279 -5.38 21.05 16.65
N ASP A 280 -4.31 21.54 15.99
CA ASP A 280 -4.06 21.23 14.58
C ASP A 280 -3.66 19.76 14.39
N GLU A 281 -2.81 19.20 15.25
CA GLU A 281 -2.45 17.78 15.23
C GLU A 281 -3.69 16.89 15.44
N LEU A 282 -4.52 17.21 16.44
CA LEU A 282 -5.80 16.53 16.68
C LEU A 282 -6.69 16.57 15.43
N ASN A 283 -6.92 17.77 14.88
CA ASN A 283 -7.82 17.96 13.75
C ASN A 283 -7.33 17.31 12.46
N ILE A 284 -6.02 17.22 12.23
CA ILE A 284 -5.44 16.69 11.00
C ILE A 284 -5.24 15.18 11.10
N LEU A 285 -4.56 14.69 12.15
CA LEU A 285 -4.20 13.28 12.27
C LEU A 285 -5.40 12.37 12.51
N SER A 286 -6.46 12.86 13.19
CA SER A 286 -7.70 12.12 13.38
C SER A 286 -8.53 11.92 12.09
N CYS A 287 -8.16 12.59 10.99
CA CYS A 287 -8.84 12.41 9.71
C CYS A 287 -8.46 11.12 8.99
N PHE A 288 -7.38 10.48 9.39
CA PHE A 288 -6.89 9.26 8.75
C PHE A 288 -7.41 8.03 9.49
N GLU A 289 -8.40 7.39 8.90
CA GLU A 289 -8.93 6.11 9.38
C GLU A 289 -8.13 4.95 8.79
N TYR A 290 -8.06 3.85 9.55
CA TYR A 290 -7.41 2.61 9.10
C TYR A 290 -8.38 1.44 9.20
N LYS A 291 -8.28 0.52 8.26
CA LYS A 291 -9.02 -0.73 8.27
C LYS A 291 -8.07 -1.90 8.38
N GLU A 292 -8.35 -2.78 9.34
CA GLU A 292 -7.68 -4.06 9.47
C GLU A 292 -8.07 -4.99 8.31
N ASN A 293 -7.07 -5.65 7.73
CA ASN A 293 -7.19 -6.69 6.71
C ASN A 293 -6.43 -7.92 7.18
N LYS A 294 -7.11 -9.03 7.31
CA LYS A 294 -6.50 -10.32 7.64
C LYS A 294 -5.87 -10.91 6.39
N ALA A 295 -4.58 -11.15 6.43
CA ALA A 295 -3.84 -11.79 5.35
C ALA A 295 -3.43 -13.20 5.80
N VAL A 296 -3.61 -14.18 4.93
CA VAL A 296 -3.23 -15.57 5.17
C VAL A 296 -2.28 -16.02 4.06
N LEU A 297 -1.06 -16.44 4.44
CA LEU A 297 -0.16 -17.12 3.52
C LEU A 297 -0.48 -18.64 3.56
N HIS A 298 -0.77 -19.24 2.41
CA HIS A 298 -1.21 -20.63 2.30
C HIS A 298 -0.90 -21.27 0.94
N ASN A 299 -1.14 -22.56 0.81
CA ASN A 299 -1.02 -23.32 -0.45
C ASN A 299 -2.39 -23.80 -1.00
N ASP A 300 -3.50 -23.46 -0.34
CA ASP A 300 -4.83 -23.95 -0.71
C ASP A 300 -5.39 -23.25 -1.96
N LYS A 301 -5.61 -24.04 -3.01
CA LYS A 301 -6.18 -23.55 -4.29
C LYS A 301 -7.68 -23.26 -4.23
N LYS A 302 -8.40 -23.69 -3.18
CA LYS A 302 -9.84 -23.42 -3.01
C LYS A 302 -10.16 -21.92 -2.92
N ALA A 303 -9.18 -21.10 -2.53
CA ALA A 303 -9.30 -19.65 -2.52
C ALA A 303 -9.53 -19.04 -3.92
N LEU A 304 -9.23 -19.76 -5.01
CA LEU A 304 -9.29 -19.30 -6.40
C LEU A 304 -10.34 -20.06 -7.21
N TYR A 305 -10.60 -19.58 -8.43
CA TYR A 305 -11.45 -20.29 -9.38
C TYR A 305 -10.90 -21.70 -9.64
N PRO A 306 -11.75 -22.74 -9.80
CA PRO A 306 -11.26 -24.13 -9.92
C PRO A 306 -10.33 -24.41 -11.12
N ASP A 307 -10.40 -23.59 -12.18
CA ASP A 307 -9.58 -23.76 -13.37
C ASP A 307 -8.40 -22.77 -13.37
N LYS A 308 -7.19 -23.31 -13.39
CA LYS A 308 -5.94 -22.53 -13.34
C LYS A 308 -5.75 -21.59 -14.56
N GLU A 309 -6.43 -21.82 -15.69
CA GLU A 309 -6.39 -20.91 -16.84
C GLU A 309 -6.98 -19.51 -16.52
N VAL A 310 -7.79 -19.39 -15.47
CA VAL A 310 -8.33 -18.10 -14.99
C VAL A 310 -7.37 -17.41 -14.03
N PHE A 311 -6.44 -18.12 -13.40
CA PHE A 311 -5.54 -17.51 -12.40
C PHE A 311 -4.78 -16.33 -12.98
N ALA A 312 -4.76 -15.26 -12.21
CA ALA A 312 -3.95 -14.07 -12.44
C ALA A 312 -3.03 -13.81 -11.25
N ALA A 313 -2.17 -12.81 -11.35
CA ALA A 313 -1.38 -12.37 -10.21
C ALA A 313 -2.28 -11.91 -9.05
N TRP A 314 -3.39 -11.23 -9.36
CA TRP A 314 -4.42 -10.76 -8.43
C TRP A 314 -5.76 -11.43 -8.77
N ASN A 315 -6.35 -12.13 -7.82
CA ASN A 315 -7.58 -12.89 -8.00
C ASN A 315 -8.66 -12.40 -7.04
N TYR A 316 -9.59 -11.59 -7.54
CA TYR A 316 -10.72 -11.07 -6.78
C TYR A 316 -11.85 -12.11 -6.74
N LYS A 317 -12.34 -12.42 -5.54
CA LYS A 317 -13.44 -13.34 -5.29
C LYS A 317 -14.59 -12.61 -4.59
N THR A 318 -15.82 -12.89 -5.02
CA THR A 318 -17.03 -12.36 -4.39
C THR A 318 -18.13 -13.42 -4.34
N ASN A 319 -18.95 -13.33 -3.28
CA ASN A 319 -20.18 -14.08 -3.10
C ASN A 319 -21.43 -13.20 -3.24
N ALA A 320 -21.26 -11.93 -3.61
CA ALA A 320 -22.36 -11.00 -3.72
C ALA A 320 -23.42 -11.50 -4.72
N LYS A 321 -24.71 -11.39 -4.31
CA LYS A 321 -25.81 -11.48 -5.27
C LYS A 321 -25.74 -10.27 -6.20
N ASP A 322 -26.11 -10.45 -7.46
CA ASP A 322 -26.31 -9.31 -8.35
C ASP A 322 -27.20 -8.25 -7.68
N GLY A 323 -26.68 -7.02 -7.55
CA GLY A 323 -27.37 -5.91 -6.89
C GLY A 323 -27.00 -5.68 -5.41
N LYS A 324 -26.10 -6.47 -4.81
CA LYS A 324 -25.58 -6.24 -3.46
C LYS A 324 -24.07 -6.08 -3.51
N ASN A 325 -23.57 -5.18 -2.66
CA ASN A 325 -22.12 -5.00 -2.48
C ASN A 325 -21.59 -6.09 -1.55
N ASP A 326 -20.30 -6.40 -1.66
CA ASP A 326 -19.56 -7.17 -0.67
C ASP A 326 -18.99 -6.21 0.39
N ASP A 327 -19.23 -6.52 1.66
CA ASP A 327 -18.72 -5.71 2.78
C ASP A 327 -17.20 -5.86 2.95
N ASN A 328 -16.62 -6.95 2.42
CA ASN A 328 -15.19 -7.23 2.49
C ASN A 328 -14.62 -7.56 1.11
N VAL A 329 -13.45 -7.02 0.83
CA VAL A 329 -12.65 -7.42 -0.33
C VAL A 329 -11.99 -8.76 -0.02
N THR A 330 -12.31 -9.79 -0.80
CA THR A 330 -11.59 -11.06 -0.79
C THR A 330 -10.68 -11.10 -2.01
N LEU A 331 -9.40 -11.10 -1.78
CA LEU A 331 -8.38 -11.02 -2.82
C LEU A 331 -7.26 -12.01 -2.53
N SER A 332 -6.93 -12.85 -3.50
CA SER A 332 -5.82 -13.78 -3.39
C SER A 332 -4.72 -13.43 -4.38
N TYR A 333 -3.53 -13.15 -3.88
CA TYR A 333 -2.32 -12.93 -4.65
C TYR A 333 -1.64 -14.26 -4.95
N TRP A 334 -1.33 -14.56 -6.21
CA TRP A 334 -0.53 -15.71 -6.58
C TRP A 334 0.96 -15.35 -6.60
N ILE A 335 1.63 -15.66 -5.50
CA ILE A 335 2.99 -15.18 -5.25
C ILE A 335 4.01 -15.81 -6.20
N ASN A 336 3.81 -17.05 -6.64
CA ASN A 336 4.68 -17.66 -7.63
C ASN A 336 4.80 -16.83 -8.92
N ARG A 337 3.70 -16.19 -9.32
CA ARG A 337 3.67 -15.34 -10.50
C ARG A 337 4.22 -13.94 -10.22
N LEU A 338 3.92 -13.39 -9.04
CA LEU A 338 4.39 -12.06 -8.62
C LEU A 338 5.90 -12.00 -8.35
N GLN A 339 6.46 -13.07 -7.73
CA GLN A 339 7.86 -13.13 -7.32
C GLN A 339 8.71 -14.14 -8.09
N ASN A 340 8.21 -14.70 -9.20
CA ASN A 340 8.89 -15.74 -10.00
C ASN A 340 9.41 -16.92 -9.16
N LEU A 341 8.64 -17.36 -8.16
CA LEU A 341 9.09 -18.41 -7.24
C LEU A 341 9.33 -19.72 -7.98
N LYS A 342 10.52 -20.28 -7.80
CA LYS A 342 10.88 -21.60 -8.31
C LYS A 342 10.48 -22.66 -7.26
N SER A 343 9.19 -22.95 -7.20
CA SER A 343 8.59 -23.87 -6.26
C SER A 343 7.71 -24.90 -6.99
N SER A 344 7.60 -26.09 -6.42
CA SER A 344 6.66 -27.13 -6.89
C SER A 344 5.23 -26.89 -6.40
N LYS A 345 5.07 -26.08 -5.33
CA LYS A 345 3.79 -25.66 -4.78
C LYS A 345 3.40 -24.27 -5.28
N ASP A 346 2.09 -24.01 -5.32
CA ASP A 346 1.57 -22.65 -5.49
C ASP A 346 1.41 -22.00 -4.11
N TYR A 347 1.91 -20.76 -3.94
CA TYR A 347 1.79 -19.95 -2.73
C TYR A 347 0.85 -18.80 -2.98
N PHE A 348 -0.07 -18.60 -2.06
CA PHE A 348 -1.07 -17.54 -2.13
C PHE A 348 -1.04 -16.71 -0.85
N VAL A 349 -1.29 -15.41 -1.00
CA VAL A 349 -1.64 -14.53 0.12
C VAL A 349 -3.08 -14.09 -0.10
N SER A 350 -4.00 -14.56 0.73
CA SER A 350 -5.41 -14.20 0.64
C SER A 350 -5.79 -13.17 1.70
N LEU A 351 -6.41 -12.07 1.26
CA LEU A 351 -6.94 -11.03 2.13
C LEU A 351 -8.41 -11.29 2.42
N ASN A 352 -8.77 -11.23 3.70
CA ASN A 352 -10.14 -11.30 4.21
C ASN A 352 -10.92 -12.52 3.71
N GLU A 353 -10.24 -13.64 3.54
CA GLU A 353 -10.88 -14.88 3.13
C GLU A 353 -11.90 -15.32 4.19
N THR A 354 -13.10 -15.68 3.74
CA THR A 354 -14.22 -16.06 4.61
C THR A 354 -14.39 -17.58 4.71
N GLU A 355 -13.79 -18.32 3.78
CA GLU A 355 -13.77 -19.78 3.80
C GLU A 355 -12.58 -20.28 4.61
N GLU A 356 -12.72 -21.41 5.26
CA GLU A 356 -11.63 -22.05 5.98
C GLU A 356 -10.60 -22.56 4.98
N LEU A 357 -9.36 -22.08 5.13
CA LEU A 357 -8.23 -22.46 4.29
C LEU A 357 -7.48 -23.64 4.91
N GLU A 358 -7.10 -24.57 4.07
CA GLU A 358 -6.18 -25.64 4.38
C GLU A 358 -4.72 -25.21 4.10
N GLU A 359 -3.73 -25.96 4.58
CA GLU A 359 -2.29 -25.67 4.36
C GLU A 359 -1.88 -24.22 4.67
N VAL A 360 -2.41 -23.65 5.75
CA VAL A 360 -2.05 -22.31 6.25
C VAL A 360 -0.61 -22.32 6.77
N ILE A 361 0.19 -21.36 6.30
CA ILE A 361 1.59 -21.18 6.71
C ILE A 361 1.68 -20.07 7.75
N GLU A 362 1.02 -18.93 7.52
CA GLU A 362 1.08 -17.78 8.42
C GLU A 362 -0.21 -16.95 8.33
N ASN A 363 -0.67 -16.45 9.50
CA ASN A 363 -1.74 -15.45 9.60
C ASN A 363 -1.13 -14.11 9.98
N ILE A 364 -1.51 -13.05 9.26
CA ILE A 364 -0.96 -11.71 9.41
C ILE A 364 -2.12 -10.71 9.46
N SER A 365 -2.00 -9.70 10.31
CA SER A 365 -2.90 -8.55 10.29
C SER A 365 -2.18 -7.35 9.67
N TYR A 366 -2.80 -6.72 8.69
CA TYR A 366 -2.39 -5.45 8.10
C TYR A 366 -3.44 -4.39 8.30
N GLU A 367 -3.02 -3.16 8.51
CA GLU A 367 -3.92 -2.01 8.56
C GLU A 367 -3.65 -1.10 7.35
N HIS A 368 -4.71 -0.81 6.58
CA HIS A 368 -4.62 0.05 5.40
C HIS A 368 -5.37 1.36 5.62
N PRO A 369 -4.76 2.51 5.27
CA PRO A 369 -5.43 3.80 5.36
C PRO A 369 -6.62 3.86 4.41
N GLN A 370 -7.69 4.49 4.88
CA GLN A 370 -8.90 4.74 4.11
C GLN A 370 -8.88 6.18 3.57
N PHE A 371 -9.16 6.34 2.28
CA PHE A 371 -9.11 7.64 1.60
C PHE A 371 -10.51 8.14 1.26
N ASP A 372 -11.09 8.87 2.18
CA ASP A 372 -12.30 9.67 1.95
C ASP A 372 -11.95 11.14 1.66
N VAL A 373 -12.96 11.96 1.40
CA VAL A 373 -12.80 13.41 1.16
C VAL A 373 -12.15 14.12 2.34
N LYS A 374 -12.40 13.65 3.59
CA LYS A 374 -11.84 14.21 4.82
C LYS A 374 -10.34 13.96 4.90
N ALA A 375 -9.90 12.71 4.62
CA ALA A 375 -8.49 12.35 4.57
C ALA A 375 -7.73 13.14 3.49
N ILE A 376 -8.29 13.27 2.28
CA ILE A 376 -7.67 14.05 1.19
C ILE A 376 -7.48 15.52 1.58
N LYS A 377 -8.48 16.15 2.19
CA LYS A 377 -8.35 17.53 2.69
C LYS A 377 -7.32 17.68 3.82
N ALA A 378 -7.15 16.65 4.64
CA ALA A 378 -6.13 16.64 5.69
C ALA A 378 -4.71 16.53 5.11
N GLN A 379 -4.52 15.81 4.00
CA GLN A 379 -3.22 15.72 3.31
C GLN A 379 -2.67 17.10 2.91
N GLU A 380 -3.54 18.01 2.45
CA GLU A 380 -3.16 19.38 2.06
C GLU A 380 -2.63 20.21 3.25
N LYS A 381 -2.98 19.82 4.48
CA LYS A 381 -2.60 20.53 5.71
C LYS A 381 -1.32 19.99 6.36
N ARG A 382 -0.60 19.10 5.72
CA ARG A 382 0.63 18.50 6.27
C ARG A 382 1.61 19.53 6.80
N SER A 383 1.84 20.64 6.07
CA SER A 383 2.78 21.70 6.46
C SER A 383 2.35 22.49 7.70
N VAL A 384 1.09 22.39 8.13
CA VAL A 384 0.60 23.06 9.35
C VAL A 384 1.20 22.44 10.61
N ILE A 385 1.43 21.11 10.59
CA ILE A 385 1.92 20.38 11.76
C ILE A 385 3.37 19.90 11.62
N ASN A 386 3.87 19.65 10.40
CA ASN A 386 5.25 19.21 10.22
C ASN A 386 6.25 20.32 10.56
N GLY A 387 7.32 19.95 11.28
CA GLY A 387 8.37 20.86 11.75
C GLY A 387 7.99 21.70 12.96
N LYS A 388 6.75 21.63 13.45
CA LYS A 388 6.32 22.30 14.67
C LYS A 388 6.68 21.49 15.90
N ASN A 389 7.03 22.19 17.00
CA ASN A 389 7.39 21.56 18.28
C ASN A 389 8.42 20.42 18.13
N ASN A 390 9.40 20.59 17.22
CA ASN A 390 10.45 19.60 16.93
C ASN A 390 9.92 18.24 16.43
N THR A 391 8.71 18.22 15.87
CA THR A 391 7.95 17.01 15.53
C THR A 391 7.65 16.95 14.04
N TYR A 392 7.79 15.77 13.45
CA TYR A 392 7.49 15.48 12.05
C TYR A 392 6.64 14.22 11.92
N PHE A 393 5.81 14.17 10.86
CA PHE A 393 4.92 13.05 10.58
C PHE A 393 5.19 12.51 9.18
N ALA A 394 5.73 11.31 9.11
CA ALA A 394 6.00 10.58 7.87
C ALA A 394 5.03 9.40 7.71
N GLY A 395 4.54 9.17 6.52
CA GLY A 395 3.63 8.06 6.26
C GLY A 395 3.08 8.08 4.84
N ALA A 396 2.70 6.91 4.35
CA ALA A 396 2.08 6.77 3.04
C ALA A 396 0.68 7.43 2.97
N TYR A 397 0.02 7.62 4.11
CA TYR A 397 -1.28 8.27 4.23
C TYR A 397 -1.30 9.75 3.79
N TRP A 398 -0.14 10.36 3.63
CA TRP A 398 -0.02 11.73 3.10
C TRP A 398 -0.24 11.83 1.59
N ARG A 399 -0.40 10.69 0.87
CA ARG A 399 -0.74 10.63 -0.57
C ARG A 399 -1.68 9.45 -0.85
N TYR A 400 -1.28 8.50 -1.68
CA TYR A 400 -2.13 7.40 -2.15
C TYR A 400 -2.06 6.12 -1.30
N GLY A 401 -1.15 6.03 -0.33
CA GLY A 401 -1.02 4.88 0.58
C GLY A 401 0.00 3.82 0.17
N PHE A 402 0.84 4.07 -0.84
CA PHE A 402 1.81 3.10 -1.35
C PHE A 402 3.23 3.33 -0.83
N HIS A 403 4.13 2.40 -1.11
CA HIS A 403 5.53 2.48 -0.69
C HIS A 403 6.23 3.75 -1.16
N GLU A 404 6.00 4.15 -2.42
CA GLU A 404 6.52 5.42 -2.95
C GLU A 404 6.07 6.61 -2.12
N ASP A 405 4.81 6.62 -1.68
CA ASP A 405 4.26 7.73 -0.91
C ASP A 405 4.86 7.82 0.49
N GLY A 406 5.13 6.65 1.08
CA GLY A 406 5.85 6.57 2.35
C GLY A 406 7.27 7.11 2.24
N LEU A 407 8.00 6.71 1.21
CA LEU A 407 9.35 7.19 0.94
C LEU A 407 9.36 8.67 0.51
N TYR A 408 8.38 9.11 -0.26
CA TYR A 408 8.19 10.53 -0.61
C TYR A 408 8.02 11.39 0.64
N SER A 409 7.21 10.94 1.61
CA SER A 409 7.02 11.68 2.85
C SER A 409 8.31 11.80 3.68
N ALA A 410 9.11 10.72 3.71
CA ALA A 410 10.42 10.69 4.34
C ALA A 410 11.41 11.64 3.65
N ASN A 411 11.48 11.60 2.32
CA ASN A 411 12.37 12.46 1.53
C ASN A 411 12.01 13.95 1.69
N THR A 412 10.72 14.27 1.73
CA THR A 412 10.27 15.66 1.96
C THR A 412 10.72 16.19 3.32
N ILE A 413 10.64 15.36 4.36
CA ILE A 413 11.17 15.75 5.69
C ILE A 413 12.68 15.89 5.63
N ALA A 414 13.39 14.93 5.03
CA ALA A 414 14.84 14.94 4.96
C ALA A 414 15.41 16.19 4.24
N GLN A 415 14.69 16.69 3.22
CA GLN A 415 15.04 17.92 2.52
C GLN A 415 15.09 19.16 3.43
N GLU A 416 14.23 19.24 4.46
CA GLU A 416 14.28 20.31 5.47
C GLU A 416 15.58 20.28 6.29
N PHE A 417 16.25 19.12 6.34
CA PHE A 417 17.55 18.93 6.99
C PHE A 417 18.73 18.94 5.99
N GLY A 418 18.49 19.36 4.75
CA GLY A 418 19.51 19.37 3.70
C GLY A 418 19.97 17.97 3.29
N CYS A 419 19.15 16.94 3.53
CA CYS A 419 19.36 15.57 3.11
C CYS A 419 18.32 15.20 2.06
N GLU A 420 18.71 14.45 1.06
CA GLU A 420 17.80 13.97 0.03
C GLU A 420 18.28 12.64 -0.58
N LEU A 421 17.35 11.99 -1.27
CA LEU A 421 17.63 10.79 -2.04
C LEU A 421 18.27 11.15 -3.37
#